data_b977ab2061cd7347da9f00ae029ee9de
#
_entry.id   b977ab2061cd7347da9f00ae029ee9de
#
_cell.length_a   1.000
_cell.length_b   1.000
_cell.length_c   1.000
_cell.angle_alpha   90.00
_cell.angle_beta   90.00
_cell.angle_gamma   90.00
#
_symmetry.space_group_name_H-M   'P 1'
#
loop_
_entity.id
_entity.type
_entity.pdbx_description
1 polymer ?
#
loop_
_entity_poly.entity_id
_entity_poly.type
_entity_poly.pdbx_seq_one_letter_code
_entity_poly.pdbx_strand_id
1 'polypeptide(L)'
;MEFKECLFSRRSIRKFNNKKVSDKTIREIINAGIYAPSACNFEAWKYIVVKKDTNNREVLANPIALNAPYGILVVYRNDLYVTGRMYNDYYQSAAASIQNMLLYINSIDLGGVWICGLPKPSVIKKAFNIPKNFDVIGYLALGHYDKEDSQNSKRDMVYHYGDEKSFKEHKRRYTVDQVMCKDSFYKVDGDCTYTKYPTKNNLITRKAKDKIKKVIGK
;
A
#
# COMPACT_ATOMS: atom_id res chain seq x y z
N MET A 1 -10.57 -18.41 8.45
CA MET A 1 -9.75 -17.64 9.44
C MET A 1 -10.68 -16.72 10.21
N GLU A 2 -10.60 -16.72 11.52
CA GLU A 2 -11.36 -15.81 12.39
C GLU A 2 -10.95 -14.36 12.15
N PHE A 3 -11.90 -13.41 12.29
CA PHE A 3 -11.65 -11.99 11.98
C PHE A 3 -10.48 -11.40 12.78
N LYS A 4 -10.43 -11.68 14.09
CA LYS A 4 -9.38 -11.19 14.97
C LYS A 4 -7.99 -11.72 14.53
N GLU A 5 -7.91 -12.97 14.19
CA GLU A 5 -6.69 -13.59 13.66
C GLU A 5 -6.28 -12.95 12.34
N CYS A 6 -7.22 -12.78 11.41
CA CYS A 6 -6.99 -12.12 10.12
C CYS A 6 -6.41 -10.71 10.30
N LEU A 7 -7.01 -9.92 11.19
CA LEU A 7 -6.60 -8.54 11.44
C LEU A 7 -5.16 -8.45 11.95
N PHE A 8 -4.77 -9.30 12.90
CA PHE A 8 -3.46 -9.25 13.55
C PHE A 8 -2.35 -10.00 12.80
N SER A 9 -2.69 -11.04 12.02
CA SER A 9 -1.72 -11.79 11.23
C SER A 9 -1.34 -11.11 9.91
N ARG A 10 -2.22 -10.25 9.36
CA ARG A 10 -1.98 -9.62 8.06
C ARG A 10 -0.61 -8.93 7.98
N ARG A 11 0.13 -9.25 6.92
CA ARG A 11 1.43 -8.63 6.56
C ARG A 11 1.42 -8.20 5.10
N SER A 12 2.28 -7.26 4.76
CA SER A 12 2.55 -6.89 3.36
C SER A 12 3.45 -7.94 2.72
N ILE A 13 2.89 -8.72 1.81
CA ILE A 13 3.59 -9.75 1.05
C ILE A 13 4.07 -9.17 -0.27
N ARG A 14 5.37 -9.28 -0.56
CA ARG A 14 6.02 -8.65 -1.71
C ARG A 14 6.69 -9.65 -2.67
N LYS A 15 6.74 -10.92 -2.30
CA LYS A 15 7.22 -12.01 -3.14
C LYS A 15 6.05 -12.97 -3.39
N PHE A 16 5.77 -13.24 -4.64
CA PHE A 16 4.66 -14.06 -5.07
C PHE A 16 5.17 -15.21 -5.92
N ASN A 17 4.47 -16.34 -5.91
CA ASN A 17 4.68 -17.41 -6.84
C ASN A 17 3.75 -17.31 -8.06
N ASN A 18 3.92 -18.21 -9.04
CA ASN A 18 3.18 -18.14 -10.30
C ASN A 18 1.81 -18.84 -10.27
N LYS A 19 1.35 -19.32 -9.11
CA LYS A 19 0.05 -19.98 -8.99
C LYS A 19 -1.07 -19.01 -9.36
N LYS A 20 -2.00 -19.45 -10.20
CA LYS A 20 -3.10 -18.62 -10.69
C LYS A 20 -4.12 -18.34 -9.59
N VAL A 21 -4.63 -17.13 -9.56
CA VAL A 21 -5.81 -16.72 -8.77
C VAL A 21 -7.01 -16.70 -9.71
N SER A 22 -8.14 -17.26 -9.30
CA SER A 22 -9.33 -17.33 -10.16
C SER A 22 -9.97 -15.94 -10.34
N ASP A 23 -10.63 -15.73 -11.47
CA ASP A 23 -11.39 -14.49 -11.70
C ASP A 23 -12.54 -14.34 -10.68
N LYS A 24 -13.09 -15.44 -10.19
CA LYS A 24 -14.07 -15.46 -9.09
C LYS A 24 -13.44 -14.86 -7.83
N THR A 25 -12.27 -15.32 -7.43
CA THR A 25 -11.55 -14.81 -6.27
C THR A 25 -11.21 -13.31 -6.41
N ILE A 26 -10.81 -12.85 -7.61
CA ILE A 26 -10.57 -11.43 -7.87
C ILE A 26 -11.84 -10.61 -7.67
N ARG A 27 -13.00 -11.11 -8.14
CA ARG A 27 -14.29 -10.45 -7.91
C ARG A 27 -14.67 -10.38 -6.43
N GLU A 28 -14.43 -11.43 -5.67
CA GLU A 28 -14.67 -11.47 -4.22
C GLU A 28 -13.78 -10.47 -3.47
N ILE A 29 -12.51 -10.34 -3.86
CA ILE A 29 -11.59 -9.33 -3.31
C ILE A 29 -12.11 -7.91 -3.58
N ILE A 30 -12.54 -7.62 -4.80
CA ILE A 30 -13.12 -6.32 -5.16
C ILE A 30 -14.42 -6.08 -4.39
N ASN A 31 -15.25 -7.11 -4.25
CA ASN A 31 -16.48 -7.02 -3.49
C ASN A 31 -16.22 -6.63 -2.02
N ALA A 32 -15.21 -7.24 -1.38
CA ALA A 32 -14.81 -6.82 -0.04
C ALA A 32 -14.42 -5.33 0.02
N GLY A 33 -13.78 -4.81 -1.03
CA GLY A 33 -13.47 -3.39 -1.17
C GLY A 33 -14.71 -2.50 -1.26
N ILE A 34 -15.75 -2.94 -1.95
CA ILE A 34 -17.02 -2.21 -2.11
C ILE A 34 -17.76 -2.04 -0.77
N TYR A 35 -17.60 -2.98 0.16
CA TYR A 35 -18.20 -2.88 1.51
C TYR A 35 -17.48 -1.91 2.45
N ALA A 36 -16.50 -1.15 1.96
CA ALA A 36 -15.88 -0.11 2.76
C ALA A 36 -16.81 1.12 2.92
N PRO A 37 -16.75 1.83 4.05
CA PRO A 37 -17.42 3.11 4.16
C PRO A 37 -16.81 4.12 3.18
N SER A 38 -17.66 5.01 2.67
CA SER A 38 -17.21 6.12 1.84
C SER A 38 -17.83 7.45 2.28
N ALA A 39 -17.12 8.54 2.07
CA ALA A 39 -17.63 9.88 2.38
C ALA A 39 -18.97 10.11 1.65
N CYS A 40 -19.99 10.52 2.40
CA CYS A 40 -21.34 10.72 1.89
C CYS A 40 -21.93 9.52 1.11
N ASN A 41 -21.40 8.32 1.34
CA ASN A 41 -21.78 7.10 0.61
C ASN A 41 -21.67 7.25 -0.92
N PHE A 42 -20.67 8.01 -1.39
CA PHE A 42 -20.48 8.22 -2.84
C PHE A 42 -20.04 6.98 -3.59
N GLU A 43 -19.34 6.06 -2.94
CA GLU A 43 -18.85 4.80 -3.53
C GLU A 43 -18.20 4.99 -4.93
N ALA A 44 -17.50 6.11 -5.09
CA ALA A 44 -17.01 6.58 -6.39
C ALA A 44 -15.66 5.98 -6.81
N TRP A 45 -15.32 4.82 -6.27
CA TRP A 45 -14.15 4.01 -6.68
C TRP A 45 -14.39 3.32 -8.03
N LYS A 46 -13.27 3.11 -8.73
CA LYS A 46 -13.17 2.15 -9.84
C LYS A 46 -11.92 1.30 -9.63
N TYR A 47 -11.99 0.07 -10.08
CA TYR A 47 -10.93 -0.92 -9.93
C TYR A 47 -10.50 -1.41 -11.31
N ILE A 48 -9.21 -1.28 -11.64
CA ILE A 48 -8.66 -1.80 -12.89
C ILE A 48 -7.84 -3.03 -12.52
N VAL A 49 -8.31 -4.20 -12.96
CA VAL A 49 -7.60 -5.46 -12.76
C VAL A 49 -6.44 -5.54 -13.74
N VAL A 50 -5.23 -5.72 -13.21
CA VAL A 50 -3.99 -5.81 -13.98
C VAL A 50 -3.45 -7.23 -13.81
N LYS A 51 -3.44 -8.01 -14.88
CA LYS A 51 -2.84 -9.35 -14.95
C LYS A 51 -1.41 -9.25 -15.49
N LYS A 52 -0.65 -10.36 -15.44
CA LYS A 52 0.73 -10.40 -15.90
C LYS A 52 0.89 -10.05 -17.39
N ASP A 53 -0.12 -10.36 -18.18
CA ASP A 53 -0.23 -10.13 -19.63
C ASP A 53 -0.98 -8.85 -20.01
N THR A 54 -1.36 -8.01 -19.02
CA THR A 54 -2.05 -6.74 -19.29
C THR A 54 -1.11 -5.77 -20.01
N ASN A 55 -1.57 -5.23 -21.13
CA ASN A 55 -0.87 -4.19 -21.88
C ASN A 55 -0.58 -2.98 -20.99
N ASN A 56 0.55 -2.31 -21.21
CA ASN A 56 1.00 -1.13 -20.47
C ASN A 56 1.32 -1.36 -18.99
N ARG A 57 1.42 -2.61 -18.55
CA ARG A 57 1.75 -2.93 -17.15
C ARG A 57 3.12 -2.41 -16.73
N GLU A 58 4.08 -2.35 -17.66
CA GLU A 58 5.44 -1.84 -17.46
C GLU A 58 5.44 -0.39 -16.98
N VAL A 59 4.40 0.37 -17.29
CA VAL A 59 4.21 1.75 -16.82
C VAL A 59 4.17 1.84 -15.30
N LEU A 60 3.79 0.78 -14.59
CA LEU A 60 3.79 0.79 -13.13
C LEU A 60 5.20 0.97 -12.54
N ALA A 61 6.25 0.61 -13.29
CA ALA A 61 7.67 0.82 -12.97
C ALA A 61 8.07 0.45 -11.52
N ASN A 62 7.32 -0.47 -10.91
CA ASN A 62 7.54 -0.95 -9.56
C ASN A 62 7.81 -2.45 -9.59
N PRO A 63 8.98 -2.93 -9.09
CA PRO A 63 9.35 -4.34 -9.20
C PRO A 63 8.35 -5.30 -8.55
N ILE A 64 7.70 -4.90 -7.47
CA ILE A 64 6.70 -5.73 -6.78
C ILE A 64 5.43 -5.81 -7.63
N ALA A 65 4.99 -4.66 -8.17
CA ALA A 65 3.85 -4.61 -9.08
C ALA A 65 4.10 -5.45 -10.33
N LEU A 66 5.30 -5.41 -10.89
CA LEU A 66 5.67 -6.14 -12.10
C LEU A 66 5.88 -7.66 -11.87
N ASN A 67 6.26 -8.07 -10.66
CA ASN A 67 6.46 -9.48 -10.33
C ASN A 67 5.19 -10.17 -9.83
N ALA A 68 4.21 -9.43 -9.33
CA ALA A 68 2.95 -10.01 -8.85
C ALA A 68 2.15 -10.59 -10.02
N PRO A 69 1.52 -11.77 -9.88
CA PRO A 69 0.71 -12.34 -10.95
C PRO A 69 -0.55 -11.52 -11.25
N TYR A 70 -1.06 -10.82 -10.23
CA TYR A 70 -2.23 -9.95 -10.33
C TYR A 70 -2.04 -8.65 -9.56
N GLY A 71 -2.79 -7.65 -9.96
CA GLY A 71 -2.94 -6.43 -9.19
C GLY A 71 -4.25 -5.73 -9.48
N ILE A 72 -4.60 -4.82 -8.60
CA ILE A 72 -5.78 -3.96 -8.71
C ILE A 72 -5.31 -2.52 -8.57
N LEU A 73 -5.41 -1.75 -9.66
CA LEU A 73 -5.19 -0.31 -9.63
C LEU A 73 -6.48 0.34 -9.12
N VAL A 74 -6.40 1.01 -7.99
CA VAL A 74 -7.55 1.66 -7.36
C VAL A 74 -7.54 3.13 -7.73
N VAL A 75 -8.63 3.56 -8.33
CA VAL A 75 -8.87 4.96 -8.68
C VAL A 75 -10.17 5.43 -8.05
N TYR A 76 -10.26 6.70 -7.72
CA TYR A 76 -11.44 7.30 -7.13
C TYR A 76 -11.75 8.63 -7.79
N ARG A 77 -13.03 8.93 -7.92
CA ARG A 77 -13.51 10.16 -8.52
C ARG A 77 -13.21 11.36 -7.59
N ASN A 78 -12.60 12.40 -8.13
CA ASN A 78 -12.07 13.54 -7.36
C ASN A 78 -12.89 14.83 -7.50
N ASP A 79 -13.94 14.81 -8.31
CA ASP A 79 -14.82 15.95 -8.56
C ASP A 79 -16.15 15.91 -7.77
N LEU A 80 -16.27 14.97 -6.84
CA LEU A 80 -17.41 14.87 -5.93
C LEU A 80 -17.11 15.67 -4.66
N TYR A 81 -17.72 16.82 -4.55
CA TYR A 81 -17.53 17.76 -3.45
C TYR A 81 -18.74 17.83 -2.53
N VAL A 82 -18.46 17.87 -1.22
CA VAL A 82 -19.37 18.46 -0.26
C VAL A 82 -18.67 19.70 0.28
N THR A 83 -19.25 20.89 0.02
CA THR A 83 -18.74 22.16 0.48
C THR A 83 -18.50 22.16 1.99
N GLY A 84 -17.33 22.65 2.41
CA GLY A 84 -16.97 22.78 3.82
C GLY A 84 -16.32 21.56 4.47
N ARG A 85 -16.00 20.50 3.72
CA ARG A 85 -15.33 19.29 4.23
C ARG A 85 -13.84 19.21 3.84
N MET A 86 -13.12 18.31 4.49
CA MET A 86 -11.70 18.07 4.22
C MET A 86 -11.48 17.64 2.77
N TYR A 87 -10.54 18.28 2.10
CA TYR A 87 -10.23 18.07 0.68
C TYR A 87 -9.77 16.65 0.26
N ASN A 88 -9.66 15.72 1.19
CA ASN A 88 -9.08 14.40 0.94
C ASN A 88 -10.02 13.23 1.26
N ASP A 89 -11.32 13.45 1.36
CA ASP A 89 -12.32 12.43 1.73
C ASP A 89 -12.28 11.22 0.77
N TYR A 90 -12.00 11.46 -0.49
CA TYR A 90 -11.91 10.41 -1.49
C TYR A 90 -10.68 9.50 -1.31
N TYR A 91 -9.56 10.05 -0.82
CA TYR A 91 -8.40 9.24 -0.44
C TYR A 91 -8.71 8.35 0.76
N GLN A 92 -9.42 8.87 1.76
CA GLN A 92 -9.82 8.11 2.95
C GLN A 92 -10.77 6.97 2.56
N SER A 93 -11.78 7.26 1.74
CA SER A 93 -12.73 6.27 1.22
C SER A 93 -12.02 5.16 0.46
N ALA A 94 -11.13 5.51 -0.47
CA ALA A 94 -10.38 4.53 -1.24
C ALA A 94 -9.38 3.74 -0.38
N ALA A 95 -8.78 4.36 0.63
CA ALA A 95 -7.89 3.68 1.58
C ALA A 95 -8.65 2.64 2.41
N ALA A 96 -9.86 2.96 2.86
CA ALA A 96 -10.73 2.00 3.56
C ALA A 96 -11.05 0.79 2.67
N SER A 97 -11.38 1.03 1.39
CA SER A 97 -11.59 -0.02 0.41
C SER A 97 -10.37 -0.92 0.22
N ILE A 98 -9.18 -0.35 0.06
CA ILE A 98 -7.94 -1.11 -0.07
C ILE A 98 -7.67 -1.94 1.20
N GLN A 99 -7.93 -1.40 2.37
CA GLN A 99 -7.75 -2.14 3.63
C GLN A 99 -8.70 -3.34 3.73
N ASN A 100 -9.97 -3.18 3.34
CA ASN A 100 -10.91 -4.31 3.29
C ASN A 100 -10.44 -5.40 2.33
N MET A 101 -9.99 -5.02 1.12
CA MET A 101 -9.42 -5.98 0.17
C MET A 101 -8.20 -6.71 0.75
N LEU A 102 -7.30 -6.01 1.45
CA LEU A 102 -6.14 -6.63 2.08
C LEU A 102 -6.51 -7.62 3.18
N LEU A 103 -7.54 -7.33 3.97
CA LEU A 103 -8.04 -8.24 5.00
C LEU A 103 -8.66 -9.48 4.35
N TYR A 104 -9.48 -9.29 3.31
CA TYR A 104 -10.08 -10.41 2.59
C TYR A 104 -9.00 -11.30 1.95
N ILE A 105 -8.00 -10.72 1.27
CA ILE A 105 -6.85 -11.45 0.72
C ILE A 105 -6.17 -12.31 1.79
N ASN A 106 -5.93 -11.74 2.98
CA ASN A 106 -5.31 -12.47 4.08
C ASN A 106 -6.19 -13.60 4.61
N SER A 107 -7.50 -13.38 4.69
CA SER A 107 -8.46 -14.38 5.21
C SER A 107 -8.57 -15.64 4.35
N ILE A 108 -8.21 -15.55 3.07
CA ILE A 108 -8.21 -16.65 2.09
C ILE A 108 -6.80 -17.15 1.75
N ASP A 109 -5.84 -16.92 2.63
CA ASP A 109 -4.43 -17.36 2.48
C ASP A 109 -3.73 -16.87 1.20
N LEU A 110 -4.12 -15.72 0.67
CA LEU A 110 -3.38 -15.02 -0.37
C LEU A 110 -2.47 -13.94 0.23
N GLY A 111 -1.42 -13.61 -0.49
CA GLY A 111 -0.54 -12.48 -0.19
C GLY A 111 -1.02 -11.21 -0.88
N GLY A 112 -0.90 -10.08 -0.18
CA GLY A 112 -1.19 -8.79 -0.76
C GLY A 112 -0.32 -7.66 -0.20
N VAL A 113 -0.11 -6.62 -1.01
CA VAL A 113 0.57 -5.40 -0.58
C VAL A 113 0.01 -4.18 -1.29
N TRP A 114 -0.24 -3.13 -0.52
CA TRP A 114 -0.58 -1.81 -1.06
C TRP A 114 0.69 -1.05 -1.44
N ILE A 115 0.80 -0.67 -2.70
CA ILE A 115 1.92 0.07 -3.29
C ILE A 115 1.46 1.50 -3.57
N CYS A 116 2.08 2.47 -2.88
CA CYS A 116 1.90 3.91 -3.13
C CYS A 116 3.04 4.50 -3.98
N GLY A 117 4.21 3.85 -3.99
CA GLY A 117 5.38 4.27 -4.79
C GLY A 117 5.22 3.94 -6.26
N LEU A 118 4.32 4.63 -6.94
CA LEU A 118 4.02 4.52 -8.36
C LEU A 118 4.60 5.72 -9.12
N PRO A 119 4.76 5.63 -10.43
CA PRO A 119 5.08 6.76 -11.30
C PRO A 119 4.06 7.90 -11.21
N LYS A 120 4.38 9.04 -11.83
CA LYS A 120 3.48 10.19 -11.85
C LYS A 120 2.06 9.80 -12.29
N PRO A 121 1.01 10.25 -11.60
CA PRO A 121 -0.38 9.88 -11.92
C PRO A 121 -0.76 10.14 -13.38
N SER A 122 -0.23 11.20 -14.01
CA SER A 122 -0.49 11.51 -15.42
C SER A 122 -0.03 10.42 -16.38
N VAL A 123 1.10 9.77 -16.09
CA VAL A 123 1.64 8.67 -16.89
C VAL A 123 0.74 7.43 -16.77
N ILE A 124 0.33 7.10 -15.56
CA ILE A 124 -0.58 5.97 -15.29
C ILE A 124 -1.95 6.24 -15.91
N LYS A 125 -2.52 7.45 -15.72
CA LYS A 125 -3.81 7.83 -16.30
C LYS A 125 -3.81 7.66 -17.82
N LYS A 126 -2.75 8.10 -18.50
CA LYS A 126 -2.61 7.94 -19.95
C LYS A 126 -2.56 6.47 -20.36
N ALA A 127 -1.76 5.66 -19.66
CA ALA A 127 -1.56 4.25 -20.01
C ALA A 127 -2.81 3.38 -19.81
N PHE A 128 -3.61 3.67 -18.80
CA PHE A 128 -4.82 2.92 -18.47
C PHE A 128 -6.12 3.64 -18.86
N ASN A 129 -6.05 4.69 -19.68
CA ASN A 129 -7.19 5.49 -20.15
C ASN A 129 -8.09 6.00 -19.01
N ILE A 130 -7.47 6.43 -17.90
CA ILE A 130 -8.19 6.93 -16.73
C ILE A 130 -8.61 8.38 -16.95
N PRO A 131 -9.91 8.72 -16.84
CA PRO A 131 -10.39 10.09 -17.00
C PRO A 131 -9.75 11.10 -16.04
N LYS A 132 -9.72 12.37 -16.41
CA LYS A 132 -9.09 13.44 -15.61
C LYS A 132 -9.70 13.58 -14.21
N ASN A 133 -11.01 13.35 -14.10
CA ASN A 133 -11.78 13.43 -12.86
C ASN A 133 -11.66 12.19 -11.95
N PHE A 134 -10.71 11.29 -12.20
CA PHE A 134 -10.33 10.21 -11.31
C PHE A 134 -8.87 10.34 -10.90
N ASP A 135 -8.58 10.15 -9.63
CA ASP A 135 -7.22 10.08 -9.13
C ASP A 135 -6.78 8.65 -8.88
N VAL A 136 -5.49 8.40 -9.15
CA VAL A 136 -4.83 7.13 -8.86
C VAL A 136 -4.47 7.12 -7.38
N ILE A 137 -5.10 6.22 -6.61
CA ILE A 137 -4.92 6.13 -5.16
C ILE A 137 -3.79 5.18 -4.79
N GLY A 138 -3.68 4.06 -5.49
CA GLY A 138 -2.65 3.08 -5.25
C GLY A 138 -2.85 1.82 -6.06
N TYR A 139 -1.90 0.92 -5.92
CA TYR A 139 -1.91 -0.38 -6.58
C TYR A 139 -1.83 -1.49 -5.53
N LEU A 140 -2.76 -2.40 -5.57
CA LEU A 140 -2.80 -3.58 -4.74
C LEU A 140 -2.21 -4.75 -5.52
N ALA A 141 -0.96 -5.12 -5.24
CA ALA A 141 -0.36 -6.32 -5.80
C ALA A 141 -0.80 -7.54 -4.99
N LEU A 142 -1.15 -8.65 -5.65
CA LEU A 142 -1.66 -9.85 -4.98
C LEU A 142 -1.32 -11.14 -5.71
N GLY A 143 -1.32 -12.24 -4.97
CA GLY A 143 -1.06 -13.58 -5.49
C GLY A 143 -0.84 -14.61 -4.40
N HIS A 144 -0.62 -15.86 -4.81
CA HIS A 144 -0.11 -16.88 -3.91
C HIS A 144 1.35 -16.60 -3.55
N TYR A 145 1.77 -17.04 -2.38
CA TYR A 145 3.12 -16.85 -1.87
C TYR A 145 3.57 -18.03 -1.00
N ASP A 146 4.86 -18.18 -0.83
CA ASP A 146 5.45 -19.20 0.03
C ASP A 146 5.72 -18.57 1.40
N LYS A 147 5.12 -19.12 2.46
CA LYS A 147 5.13 -18.51 3.82
C LYS A 147 6.55 -18.29 4.36
N GLU A 148 7.48 -19.18 4.06
CA GLU A 148 8.87 -19.09 4.50
C GLU A 148 9.62 -17.94 3.82
N ASP A 149 9.40 -17.71 2.53
CA ASP A 149 10.04 -16.67 1.74
C ASP A 149 9.52 -15.27 2.06
N SER A 150 8.28 -15.15 2.51
CA SER A 150 7.61 -13.87 2.74
C SER A 150 8.13 -13.11 3.94
N GLN A 151 8.74 -13.82 4.90
CA GLN A 151 9.19 -13.23 6.17
C GLN A 151 10.62 -12.65 6.10
N ASN A 152 11.40 -13.00 5.08
CA ASN A 152 12.85 -12.73 5.01
C ASN A 152 13.29 -11.90 3.79
N SER A 153 12.47 -10.99 3.32
CA SER A 153 12.87 -10.13 2.21
C SER A 153 14.02 -9.18 2.61
N LYS A 154 15.26 -9.61 2.35
CA LYS A 154 16.47 -8.76 2.51
C LYS A 154 16.36 -7.42 1.78
N ARG A 155 15.53 -7.34 0.74
CA ARG A 155 15.30 -6.13 -0.05
C ARG A 155 14.55 -5.06 0.74
N ASP A 156 13.59 -5.44 1.59
CA ASP A 156 12.88 -4.51 2.46
C ASP A 156 13.80 -3.93 3.53
N MET A 157 14.76 -4.72 4.04
CA MET A 157 15.74 -4.26 5.02
C MET A 157 16.61 -3.14 4.48
N VAL A 158 17.17 -3.34 3.29
CA VAL A 158 18.18 -2.41 2.72
C VAL A 158 17.51 -1.14 2.17
N TYR A 159 16.33 -1.25 1.59
CA TYR A 159 15.69 -0.13 0.90
C TYR A 159 15.06 0.88 1.84
N HIS A 160 14.47 0.43 2.95
CA HIS A 160 13.73 1.29 3.86
C HIS A 160 14.48 1.64 5.15
N TYR A 161 15.34 0.78 5.64
CA TYR A 161 15.89 0.89 6.99
C TYR A 161 17.43 0.91 7.05
N GLY A 162 18.10 0.62 5.97
CA GLY A 162 19.57 0.68 5.85
C GLY A 162 20.32 -0.47 6.51
N ASP A 163 19.80 -1.09 7.55
CA ASP A 163 20.41 -2.20 8.27
C ASP A 163 19.39 -3.13 8.91
N GLU A 164 19.84 -4.33 9.31
CA GLU A 164 18.98 -5.39 9.85
C GLU A 164 18.40 -5.05 11.23
N LYS A 165 19.15 -4.31 12.06
CA LYS A 165 18.73 -3.93 13.41
C LYS A 165 17.55 -2.97 13.33
N SER A 166 17.67 -1.90 12.55
CA SER A 166 16.60 -0.92 12.30
C SER A 166 15.37 -1.57 11.71
N PHE A 167 15.54 -2.55 10.81
CA PHE A 167 14.43 -3.31 10.24
C PHE A 167 13.68 -4.13 11.28
N LYS A 168 14.38 -4.86 12.16
CA LYS A 168 13.76 -5.65 13.23
C LYS A 168 13.00 -4.77 14.21
N GLU A 169 13.54 -3.60 14.55
CA GLU A 169 12.88 -2.62 15.41
C GLU A 169 11.59 -2.08 14.78
N HIS A 170 11.61 -1.77 13.49
CA HIS A 170 10.44 -1.25 12.77
C HIS A 170 9.35 -2.28 12.47
N LYS A 171 9.63 -3.57 12.55
CA LYS A 171 8.61 -4.63 12.45
C LYS A 171 7.63 -4.65 13.62
N ARG A 172 8.01 -4.06 14.76
CA ARG A 172 7.16 -4.07 15.95
C ARG A 172 6.02 -3.07 15.80
N ARG A 173 4.84 -3.50 16.18
CA ARG A 173 3.70 -2.60 16.35
C ARG A 173 3.89 -1.79 17.64
N TYR A 174 3.37 -0.57 17.65
CA TYR A 174 3.22 0.16 18.89
C TYR A 174 2.20 -0.55 19.80
N THR A 175 2.38 -0.45 21.12
CA THR A 175 1.33 -0.83 22.06
C THR A 175 0.25 0.24 22.08
N VAL A 176 -0.92 -0.11 22.64
CA VAL A 176 -2.01 0.85 22.79
C VAL A 176 -1.57 2.05 23.62
N ASP A 177 -0.85 1.81 24.73
CA ASP A 177 -0.40 2.87 25.64
C ASP A 177 0.60 3.84 25.00
N GLN A 178 1.34 3.38 23.99
CA GLN A 178 2.27 4.23 23.24
C GLN A 178 1.59 5.18 22.25
N VAL A 179 0.32 4.96 21.89
CA VAL A 179 -0.38 5.73 20.85
C VAL A 179 -1.71 6.30 21.32
N MET A 180 -2.22 5.86 22.47
CA MET A 180 -3.49 6.32 23.02
C MET A 180 -3.29 7.59 23.85
N CYS A 181 -4.00 8.65 23.51
CA CYS A 181 -4.16 9.84 24.34
C CYS A 181 -5.60 9.91 24.83
N LYS A 182 -5.82 10.39 26.06
CA LYS A 182 -7.15 10.60 26.63
C LYS A 182 -7.49 12.09 26.54
N ASP A 183 -8.67 12.39 26.01
CA ASP A 183 -9.27 13.72 25.91
C ASP A 183 -8.53 14.74 25.03
N SER A 184 -7.19 14.75 25.07
CA SER A 184 -6.37 15.65 24.25
C SER A 184 -5.04 15.00 23.88
N PHE A 185 -4.38 15.52 22.84
CA PHE A 185 -3.05 15.06 22.49
C PHE A 185 -2.05 15.54 23.55
N TYR A 186 -1.39 14.64 24.24
CA TYR A 186 -0.34 14.91 25.22
C TYR A 186 0.85 14.01 25.01
N LYS A 187 2.01 14.47 25.46
CA LYS A 187 3.23 13.68 25.45
C LYS A 187 3.08 12.58 26.52
N VAL A 188 2.99 11.33 26.07
CA VAL A 188 3.01 10.19 27.00
C VAL A 188 4.43 10.05 27.51
N ASP A 189 4.59 9.94 28.85
CA ASP A 189 5.88 9.63 29.46
C ASP A 189 6.36 8.26 28.96
N GLY A 190 7.44 8.25 28.18
CA GLY A 190 7.94 7.07 27.50
C GLY A 190 7.90 7.21 26.00
N ASP A 191 8.39 8.33 25.52
CA ASP A 191 8.86 8.53 24.17
C ASP A 191 7.87 8.22 23.01
N CYS A 192 6.76 8.98 22.99
CA CYS A 192 6.03 9.22 21.74
C CYS A 192 6.83 10.11 20.79
N THR A 193 8.14 10.02 20.83
CA THR A 193 8.93 10.57 19.75
C THR A 193 8.71 9.63 18.57
N TYR A 194 8.21 10.18 17.47
CA TYR A 194 8.21 9.55 16.15
C TYR A 194 9.64 9.24 15.67
N THR A 195 10.54 8.90 16.59
CA THR A 195 11.94 8.56 16.35
C THR A 195 12.10 7.25 15.58
N LYS A 196 11.02 6.44 15.51
CA LYS A 196 10.99 5.27 14.63
C LYS A 196 11.03 5.62 13.14
N TYR A 197 10.56 6.81 12.78
CA TYR A 197 10.63 7.26 11.39
C TYR A 197 11.74 8.30 11.30
N PRO A 198 12.83 8.00 10.59
CA PRO A 198 13.84 9.01 10.32
C PRO A 198 13.12 10.21 9.70
N THR A 199 13.26 11.36 10.33
CA THR A 199 12.78 12.63 9.79
C THR A 199 13.36 12.83 8.39
N LYS A 200 12.66 13.56 7.51
CA LYS A 200 13.07 13.83 6.11
C LYS A 200 14.56 14.18 5.95
N ASN A 201 15.21 14.62 6.99
CA ASN A 201 16.63 15.00 6.99
C ASN A 201 17.62 13.83 7.14
N ASN A 202 17.18 12.63 7.58
CA ASN A 202 18.14 11.57 7.95
C ASN A 202 18.20 10.37 6.99
N LEU A 203 17.22 10.16 6.09
CA LEU A 203 17.10 8.88 5.40
C LEU A 203 17.53 8.82 3.94
N ILE A 204 17.24 9.80 3.16
CA ILE A 204 17.45 9.67 1.71
C ILE A 204 18.58 10.57 1.20
N THR A 205 18.95 11.59 1.98
CA THR A 205 19.73 12.69 1.44
C THR A 205 21.25 12.45 1.44
N ARG A 206 21.81 11.67 2.35
CA ARG A 206 23.28 11.48 2.37
C ARG A 206 23.73 10.35 1.44
N LYS A 207 23.23 9.14 1.60
CA LYS A 207 23.67 8.00 0.79
C LYS A 207 23.18 8.03 -0.67
N ALA A 208 21.98 8.55 -0.92
CA ALA A 208 21.49 8.71 -2.29
C ALA A 208 22.20 9.87 -3.02
N LYS A 209 22.47 10.98 -2.35
CA LYS A 209 23.27 12.08 -2.92
C LYS A 209 24.71 11.64 -3.20
N ASP A 210 25.31 10.85 -2.35
CA ASP A 210 26.68 10.32 -2.56
C ASP A 210 26.74 9.28 -3.69
N LYS A 211 25.70 8.46 -3.85
CA LYS A 211 25.58 7.54 -5.00
C LYS A 211 25.30 8.26 -6.31
N ILE A 212 24.46 9.28 -6.28
CA ILE A 212 24.16 10.11 -7.46
C ILE A 212 25.40 10.93 -7.85
N LYS A 213 26.13 11.50 -6.91
CA LYS A 213 27.42 12.17 -7.21
C LYS A 213 28.45 11.23 -7.79
N LYS A 214 28.52 9.97 -7.36
CA LYS A 214 29.44 8.96 -7.94
C LYS A 214 29.04 8.51 -9.35
N VAL A 215 27.76 8.62 -9.72
CA VAL A 215 27.27 8.19 -11.04
C VAL A 215 27.29 9.34 -12.06
N ILE A 216 27.21 10.60 -11.60
CA ILE A 216 27.18 11.78 -12.49
C ILE A 216 28.57 12.43 -12.65
N GLY A 217 29.58 11.97 -11.95
CA GLY A 217 30.98 12.38 -12.22
C GLY A 217 31.25 13.88 -12.01
N LYS A 218 30.70 14.47 -10.95
CA LYS A 218 31.12 15.80 -10.47
C LYS A 218 31.02 15.87 -8.95
#